data_279d01a9306a98d7de64fe2f78c56c77
#
_entry.id   279d01a9306a98d7de64fe2f78c56c77
#
_cell.length_a   1.000
_cell.length_b   1.000
_cell.length_c   1.000
_cell.angle_alpha   90.00
_cell.angle_beta   90.00
_cell.angle_gamma   90.00
#
_symmetry.space_group_name_H-M   'P 1'
#
loop_
_entity.id
_entity.type
_entity.pdbx_description
1 polymer ?
#
loop_
_entity_poly.entity_id
_entity_poly.type
_entity_poly.pdbx_seq_one_letter_code
_entity_poly.pdbx_strand_id
1 'polypeptide(L)'
;MKQVKGYTILQKQELKELNATGYLLEHDKTKAKVAAIETTDDNKVFSIGFRTPPKDSTGVAHIVEHTVLCGSKEFPVKDPFIELAKGSLNTFLNAMTYPDKTVYPVASCNDKDFQNLMHVYMDAVFYPNIYKEEKIFKQEGWHYHLDSVDGPLTYNGVVFNEMKGVFSSPEQLIERKIQQSLYPDTGYGFESGGDPVDI
;
A
#
# COMPACT_ATOMS: atom_id res chain seq x y z
N MET A 1 28.06 4.09 -2.83
CA MET A 1 27.38 4.53 -1.57
C MET A 1 28.38 4.62 -0.43
N LYS A 2 28.39 5.70 0.35
CA LYS A 2 29.15 5.79 1.61
C LYS A 2 28.44 4.98 2.70
N GLN A 3 29.16 4.64 3.79
CA GLN A 3 28.55 3.96 4.94
C GLN A 3 27.37 4.76 5.48
N VAL A 4 26.23 4.10 5.68
CA VAL A 4 25.01 4.71 6.24
C VAL A 4 24.94 4.36 7.73
N LYS A 5 24.88 5.37 8.59
CA LYS A 5 24.80 5.18 10.05
C LYS A 5 23.55 4.40 10.43
N GLY A 6 23.71 3.35 11.24
CA GLY A 6 22.62 2.49 11.70
C GLY A 6 22.21 1.39 10.72
N TYR A 7 23.00 1.20 9.64
CA TYR A 7 22.79 0.13 8.66
C TYR A 7 24.07 -0.61 8.36
N THR A 8 23.95 -1.91 8.22
CA THR A 8 25.01 -2.81 7.76
C THR A 8 24.76 -3.19 6.30
N ILE A 9 25.77 -3.02 5.44
CA ILE A 9 25.69 -3.48 4.04
C ILE A 9 25.94 -4.99 4.04
N LEU A 10 24.93 -5.76 3.67
CA LEU A 10 25.00 -7.23 3.58
C LEU A 10 25.56 -7.69 2.23
N GLN A 11 25.19 -6.98 1.16
CA GLN A 11 25.59 -7.33 -0.21
C GLN A 11 25.73 -6.07 -1.04
N LYS A 12 26.71 -6.10 -1.95
CA LYS A 12 26.89 -5.12 -3.02
C LYS A 12 27.07 -5.88 -4.33
N GLN A 13 26.37 -5.46 -5.38
CA GLN A 13 26.41 -6.10 -6.69
C GLN A 13 26.36 -5.06 -7.80
N GLU A 14 27.18 -5.21 -8.81
CA GLU A 14 27.07 -4.46 -10.06
C GLU A 14 25.92 -5.03 -10.90
N LEU A 15 25.00 -4.18 -11.34
CA LEU A 15 23.86 -4.49 -12.17
C LEU A 15 24.15 -3.95 -13.59
N LYS A 16 24.90 -4.69 -14.37
CA LYS A 16 25.45 -4.26 -15.67
C LYS A 16 24.35 -3.87 -16.67
N GLU A 17 23.26 -4.64 -16.70
CA GLU A 17 22.11 -4.41 -17.59
C GLU A 17 21.39 -3.08 -17.31
N LEU A 18 21.45 -2.62 -16.07
CA LEU A 18 20.85 -1.35 -15.62
C LEU A 18 21.86 -0.20 -15.51
N ASN A 19 23.14 -0.46 -15.81
CA ASN A 19 24.25 0.48 -15.54
C ASN A 19 24.17 1.06 -14.11
N ALA A 20 23.97 0.19 -13.12
CA ALA A 20 23.69 0.56 -11.74
C ALA A 20 24.48 -0.30 -10.74
N THR A 21 24.51 0.12 -9.49
CA THR A 21 25.00 -0.69 -8.37
C THR A 21 23.88 -0.93 -7.37
N GLY A 22 23.62 -2.21 -7.10
CA GLY A 22 22.67 -2.65 -6.09
C GLY A 22 23.33 -2.86 -4.74
N TYR A 23 22.65 -2.50 -3.67
CA TYR A 23 23.03 -2.72 -2.28
C TYR A 23 21.86 -3.36 -1.53
N LEU A 24 22.16 -4.38 -0.74
CA LEU A 24 21.25 -4.89 0.28
C LEU A 24 21.77 -4.46 1.64
N LEU A 25 20.98 -3.71 2.38
CA LEU A 25 21.31 -3.24 3.72
C LEU A 25 20.37 -3.85 4.76
N GLU A 26 20.82 -3.90 5.98
CA GLU A 26 20.03 -4.28 7.14
C GLU A 26 20.09 -3.17 8.19
N HIS A 27 18.94 -2.73 8.68
CA HIS A 27 18.89 -1.80 9.79
C HIS A 27 19.33 -2.48 11.09
N ASP A 28 20.33 -1.93 11.78
CA ASP A 28 21.02 -2.61 12.88
C ASP A 28 20.11 -2.99 14.03
N LYS A 29 19.08 -2.15 14.35
CA LYS A 29 18.15 -2.37 15.46
C LYS A 29 16.97 -3.25 15.09
N THR A 30 16.27 -2.94 13.99
CA THR A 30 14.98 -3.58 13.65
C THR A 30 15.15 -4.78 12.71
N LYS A 31 16.35 -4.96 12.15
CA LYS A 31 16.65 -5.98 11.13
C LYS A 31 15.86 -5.81 9.82
N ALA A 32 15.20 -4.67 9.64
CA ALA A 32 14.54 -4.35 8.38
C ALA A 32 15.55 -4.34 7.23
N LYS A 33 15.15 -4.91 6.10
CA LYS A 33 15.96 -4.96 4.89
C LYS A 33 15.68 -3.74 4.02
N VAL A 34 16.74 -3.18 3.44
CA VAL A 34 16.66 -2.08 2.48
C VAL A 34 17.42 -2.47 1.23
N ALA A 35 16.75 -2.47 0.09
CA ALA A 35 17.38 -2.55 -1.22
C ALA A 35 17.59 -1.12 -1.74
N ALA A 36 18.82 -0.77 -2.08
CA ALA A 36 19.14 0.52 -2.68
C ALA A 36 19.83 0.31 -4.02
N ILE A 37 19.38 1.00 -5.06
CA ILE A 37 19.95 0.96 -6.39
C ILE A 37 20.52 2.34 -6.71
N GLU A 38 21.83 2.41 -6.92
CA GLU A 38 22.54 3.63 -7.29
C GLU A 38 22.72 3.65 -8.80
N THR A 39 22.11 4.63 -9.47
CA THR A 39 22.08 4.77 -10.92
C THR A 39 22.24 6.24 -11.31
N THR A 40 22.37 6.52 -12.61
CA THR A 40 22.43 7.87 -13.19
C THR A 40 21.04 8.43 -13.53
N ASP A 41 19.97 7.65 -13.33
CA ASP A 41 18.59 8.11 -13.52
C ASP A 41 18.26 9.19 -12.48
N ASP A 42 17.67 10.29 -12.92
CA ASP A 42 17.25 11.39 -12.06
C ASP A 42 15.90 11.15 -11.38
N ASN A 43 15.11 10.16 -11.86
CA ASN A 43 13.84 9.77 -11.25
C ASN A 43 14.09 8.87 -10.02
N LYS A 44 13.99 9.48 -8.84
CA LYS A 44 14.19 8.81 -7.56
C LYS A 44 12.93 8.08 -7.14
N VAL A 45 13.08 6.82 -6.72
CA VAL A 45 11.98 5.98 -6.26
C VAL A 45 12.21 5.60 -4.80
N PHE A 46 11.19 5.74 -3.99
CA PHE A 46 11.08 5.16 -2.65
C PHE A 46 9.89 4.23 -2.61
N SER A 47 10.05 3.06 -2.00
CA SER A 47 8.95 2.16 -1.72
C SER A 47 9.15 1.52 -0.36
N ILE A 48 8.11 1.56 0.48
CA ILE A 48 8.07 0.77 1.71
C ILE A 48 7.04 -0.35 1.56
N GLY A 49 7.44 -1.57 1.92
CA GLY A 49 6.62 -2.76 1.78
C GLY A 49 6.53 -3.57 3.06
N PHE A 50 5.37 -4.16 3.26
CA PHE A 50 5.06 -5.03 4.38
C PHE A 50 4.57 -6.38 3.87
N ARG A 51 4.94 -7.46 4.55
CA ARG A 51 4.37 -8.78 4.29
C ARG A 51 2.97 -8.84 4.91
N THR A 52 1.95 -8.99 4.07
CA THR A 52 0.54 -9.01 4.47
C THR A 52 -0.19 -10.23 3.89
N PRO A 53 0.29 -11.48 4.17
CA PRO A 53 -0.38 -12.67 3.68
C PRO A 53 -1.78 -12.75 4.31
N PRO A 54 -2.85 -12.89 3.51
CA PRO A 54 -4.21 -12.98 4.03
C PRO A 54 -4.43 -14.32 4.76
N LYS A 55 -5.32 -14.30 5.75
CA LYS A 55 -5.78 -15.49 6.47
C LYS A 55 -7.21 -15.87 6.12
N ASP A 56 -7.90 -14.97 5.46
CA ASP A 56 -9.29 -15.04 5.00
C ASP A 56 -9.49 -14.04 3.85
N SER A 57 -10.71 -13.92 3.37
CA SER A 57 -11.05 -13.01 2.26
C SER A 57 -11.73 -11.71 2.73
N THR A 58 -11.52 -11.29 3.98
CA THR A 58 -12.11 -10.04 4.52
C THR A 58 -11.45 -8.76 4.03
N GLY A 59 -10.36 -8.84 3.25
CA GLY A 59 -9.68 -7.69 2.67
C GLY A 59 -8.99 -6.75 3.67
N VAL A 60 -8.67 -7.24 4.89
CA VAL A 60 -8.05 -6.41 5.94
C VAL A 60 -6.81 -5.68 5.46
N ALA A 61 -5.94 -6.35 4.68
CA ALA A 61 -4.72 -5.71 4.17
C ALA A 61 -5.03 -4.55 3.20
N HIS A 62 -6.03 -4.70 2.35
CA HIS A 62 -6.48 -3.68 1.40
C HIS A 62 -7.16 -2.50 2.13
N ILE A 63 -8.04 -2.78 3.09
CA ILE A 63 -8.66 -1.74 3.92
C ILE A 63 -7.60 -0.97 4.70
N VAL A 64 -6.59 -1.64 5.26
CA VAL A 64 -5.48 -0.98 5.95
C VAL A 64 -4.63 -0.16 4.99
N GLU A 65 -4.40 -0.62 3.77
CA GLU A 65 -3.70 0.15 2.73
C GLU A 65 -4.37 1.51 2.52
N HIS A 66 -5.69 1.53 2.29
CA HIS A 66 -6.46 2.77 2.14
C HIS A 66 -6.41 3.63 3.42
N THR A 67 -6.70 3.03 4.57
CA THR A 67 -6.87 3.76 5.83
C THR A 67 -5.60 4.44 6.34
N VAL A 68 -4.41 3.89 6.09
CA VAL A 68 -3.15 4.54 6.51
C VAL A 68 -2.87 5.82 5.73
N LEU A 69 -3.41 5.96 4.53
CA LEU A 69 -3.28 7.16 3.70
C LEU A 69 -4.35 8.23 4.01
N CYS A 70 -5.26 7.99 4.97
CA CYS A 70 -6.31 8.93 5.37
C CYS A 70 -5.91 9.84 6.54
N GLY A 71 -4.65 10.27 6.56
CA GLY A 71 -4.08 11.16 7.58
C GLY A 71 -3.22 10.44 8.61
N SER A 72 -2.25 11.17 9.12
CA SER A 72 -1.22 10.67 10.00
C SER A 72 -0.85 11.70 11.08
N LYS A 73 0.12 11.37 11.92
CA LYS A 73 0.50 12.19 13.08
C LYS A 73 0.97 13.58 12.68
N GLU A 74 1.84 13.70 11.67
CA GLU A 74 2.38 14.98 11.22
C GLU A 74 1.54 15.61 10.11
N PHE A 75 0.77 14.79 9.39
CA PHE A 75 -0.11 15.20 8.31
C PHE A 75 -1.57 14.83 8.60
N PRO A 76 -2.23 15.49 9.58
CA PRO A 76 -3.57 15.14 10.04
C PRO A 76 -4.68 15.68 9.13
N VAL A 77 -4.45 15.68 7.82
CA VAL A 77 -5.43 16.08 6.80
C VAL A 77 -6.26 14.86 6.38
N LYS A 78 -7.47 15.09 5.91
CA LYS A 78 -8.43 14.02 5.59
C LYS A 78 -7.91 13.09 4.50
N ASP A 79 -7.23 13.63 3.49
CA ASP A 79 -6.78 12.89 2.31
C ASP A 79 -5.43 13.44 1.80
N PRO A 80 -4.33 13.13 2.51
CA PRO A 80 -3.01 13.59 2.09
C PRO A 80 -2.59 13.01 0.75
N PHE A 81 -3.10 11.83 0.36
CA PHE A 81 -2.81 11.21 -0.93
C PHE A 81 -3.30 12.08 -2.10
N ILE A 82 -4.55 12.53 -2.05
CA ILE A 82 -5.13 13.41 -3.08
C ILE A 82 -4.43 14.77 -3.11
N GLU A 83 -4.07 15.33 -1.96
CA GLU A 83 -3.31 16.58 -1.88
C GLU A 83 -1.93 16.44 -2.53
N LEU A 84 -1.23 15.33 -2.31
CA LEU A 84 0.04 15.02 -2.96
C LEU A 84 -0.14 14.81 -4.47
N ALA A 85 -1.16 14.06 -4.89
CA ALA A 85 -1.43 13.80 -6.29
C ALA A 85 -1.65 15.09 -7.11
N LYS A 86 -2.26 16.11 -6.47
CA LYS A 86 -2.56 17.40 -7.10
C LYS A 86 -1.41 18.42 -6.97
N GLY A 87 -0.69 18.39 -5.85
CA GLY A 87 0.20 19.48 -5.45
C GLY A 87 1.70 19.16 -5.51
N SER A 88 2.11 17.90 -5.66
CA SER A 88 3.52 17.52 -5.75
C SER A 88 4.01 17.40 -7.20
N LEU A 89 5.32 17.28 -7.35
CA LEU A 89 6.00 17.02 -8.64
C LEU A 89 6.23 15.51 -8.85
N ASN A 90 5.37 14.67 -8.27
CA ASN A 90 5.51 13.23 -8.36
C ASN A 90 5.50 12.76 -9.83
N THR A 91 6.33 11.77 -10.12
CA THR A 91 6.30 11.01 -11.38
C THR A 91 5.55 9.69 -11.19
N PHE A 92 5.41 9.23 -9.94
CA PHE A 92 4.61 8.09 -9.54
C PHE A 92 4.16 8.23 -8.09
N LEU A 93 2.90 7.94 -7.83
CA LEU A 93 2.30 7.97 -6.50
C LEU A 93 1.23 6.86 -6.44
N ASN A 94 1.39 5.88 -5.55
CA ASN A 94 0.42 4.80 -5.42
C ASN A 94 0.52 4.09 -4.06
N ALA A 95 -0.43 3.21 -3.80
CA ALA A 95 -0.37 2.13 -2.84
C ALA A 95 -0.97 0.88 -3.49
N MET A 96 -0.50 -0.30 -3.13
CA MET A 96 -0.91 -1.54 -3.80
C MET A 96 -0.89 -2.71 -2.83
N THR A 97 -2.01 -3.40 -2.72
CA THR A 97 -2.13 -4.67 -2.00
C THR A 97 -2.06 -5.85 -2.98
N TYR A 98 -1.05 -6.68 -2.80
CA TYR A 98 -0.81 -7.93 -3.51
C TYR A 98 -1.22 -9.13 -2.65
N PRO A 99 -1.26 -10.34 -3.20
CA PRO A 99 -1.65 -11.54 -2.44
C PRO A 99 -0.81 -11.84 -1.18
N ASP A 100 0.41 -11.31 -1.07
CA ASP A 100 1.33 -11.62 0.03
C ASP A 100 2.02 -10.40 0.65
N LYS A 101 1.79 -9.20 0.08
CA LYS A 101 2.44 -7.96 0.51
C LYS A 101 1.60 -6.73 0.17
N THR A 102 1.83 -5.66 0.90
CA THR A 102 1.32 -4.31 0.59
C THR A 102 2.49 -3.37 0.45
N VAL A 103 2.52 -2.56 -0.60
CA VAL A 103 3.62 -1.63 -0.90
C VAL A 103 3.11 -0.22 -1.14
N TYR A 104 3.91 0.76 -0.75
CA TYR A 104 3.61 2.18 -0.84
C TYR A 104 4.75 2.88 -1.60
N PRO A 105 4.70 2.89 -2.94
CA PRO A 105 5.72 3.50 -3.78
C PRO A 105 5.44 4.97 -4.10
N VAL A 106 6.52 5.77 -4.14
CA VAL A 106 6.50 7.15 -4.62
C VAL A 106 7.74 7.42 -5.46
N ALA A 107 7.64 8.31 -6.43
CA ALA A 107 8.77 8.74 -7.24
C ALA A 107 8.68 10.22 -7.62
N SER A 108 9.85 10.86 -7.75
CA SER A 108 9.99 12.23 -8.25
C SER A 108 11.39 12.47 -8.79
N CYS A 109 11.51 13.25 -9.86
CA CYS A 109 12.78 13.77 -10.36
C CYS A 109 13.30 14.93 -9.50
N ASN A 110 12.44 15.62 -8.76
CA ASN A 110 12.83 16.73 -7.91
C ASN A 110 13.25 16.25 -6.52
N ASP A 111 14.47 16.61 -6.07
CA ASP A 111 15.03 16.13 -4.80
C ASP A 111 14.21 16.54 -3.58
N LYS A 112 13.72 17.78 -3.56
CA LYS A 112 12.96 18.29 -2.41
C LYS A 112 11.58 17.65 -2.35
N ASP A 113 10.93 17.52 -3.49
CA ASP A 113 9.64 16.84 -3.60
C ASP A 113 9.75 15.37 -3.21
N PHE A 114 10.76 14.66 -3.72
CA PHE A 114 11.04 13.27 -3.34
C PHE A 114 11.19 13.08 -1.82
N GLN A 115 11.94 13.99 -1.15
CA GLN A 115 12.09 13.93 0.31
C GLN A 115 10.75 14.18 1.03
N ASN A 116 9.93 15.11 0.53
CA ASN A 116 8.61 15.39 1.09
C ASN A 116 7.66 14.18 0.92
N LEU A 117 7.61 13.60 -0.28
CA LEU A 117 6.81 12.39 -0.56
C LEU A 117 7.20 11.23 0.35
N MET A 118 8.50 10.96 0.46
CA MET A 118 9.02 9.92 1.35
C MET A 118 8.63 10.19 2.81
N HIS A 119 8.74 11.44 3.29
CA HIS A 119 8.38 11.81 4.65
C HIS A 119 6.87 11.58 4.92
N VAL A 120 6.00 12.05 4.03
CA VAL A 120 4.54 11.86 4.17
C VAL A 120 4.19 10.38 4.20
N TYR A 121 4.75 9.57 3.30
CA TYR A 121 4.48 8.14 3.25
C TYR A 121 5.01 7.39 4.47
N MET A 122 6.20 7.74 4.96
CA MET A 122 6.75 7.15 6.18
C MET A 122 5.89 7.49 7.40
N ASP A 123 5.44 8.74 7.55
CA ASP A 123 4.56 9.13 8.67
C ASP A 123 3.19 8.43 8.55
N ALA A 124 2.63 8.35 7.35
CA ALA A 124 1.37 7.67 7.09
C ALA A 124 1.41 6.19 7.52
N VAL A 125 2.40 5.42 7.08
CA VAL A 125 2.45 3.98 7.38
C VAL A 125 2.88 3.65 8.80
N PHE A 126 3.65 4.52 9.48
CA PHE A 126 4.10 4.26 10.84
C PHE A 126 3.25 4.92 11.94
N TYR A 127 2.56 6.01 11.62
CA TYR A 127 1.76 6.77 12.59
C TYR A 127 0.38 7.17 12.06
N PRO A 128 -0.38 6.23 11.47
CA PRO A 128 -1.67 6.53 10.85
C PRO A 128 -2.71 6.91 11.89
N ASN A 129 -3.68 7.74 11.49
CA ASN A 129 -4.76 8.19 12.34
C ASN A 129 -5.87 7.15 12.53
N ILE A 130 -5.88 6.07 11.77
CA ILE A 130 -6.86 4.97 11.90
C ILE A 130 -6.97 4.44 13.34
N TYR A 131 -5.89 4.44 14.10
CA TYR A 131 -5.90 4.01 15.51
C TYR A 131 -6.67 4.95 16.46
N LYS A 132 -7.01 6.17 16.01
CA LYS A 132 -7.68 7.20 16.81
C LYS A 132 -9.06 7.53 16.29
N GLU A 133 -9.32 7.30 15.00
CA GLU A 133 -10.48 7.79 14.26
C GLU A 133 -11.18 6.63 13.54
N GLU A 134 -12.09 5.94 14.24
CA GLU A 134 -12.87 4.81 13.69
C GLU A 134 -13.62 5.16 12.39
N LYS A 135 -14.00 6.43 12.20
CA LYS A 135 -14.68 6.87 10.97
C LYS A 135 -13.83 6.71 9.71
N ILE A 136 -12.48 6.65 9.82
CA ILE A 136 -11.60 6.34 8.69
C ILE A 136 -11.87 4.92 8.20
N PHE A 137 -11.94 3.95 9.12
CA PHE A 137 -12.32 2.59 8.75
C PHE A 137 -13.71 2.52 8.12
N LYS A 138 -14.69 3.23 8.70
CA LYS A 138 -16.06 3.23 8.16
C LYS A 138 -16.14 3.84 6.77
N GLN A 139 -15.30 4.84 6.47
CA GLN A 139 -15.22 5.44 5.14
C GLN A 139 -14.56 4.50 4.14
N GLU A 140 -13.38 3.98 4.47
CA GLU A 140 -12.56 3.21 3.53
C GLU A 140 -12.99 1.73 3.45
N GLY A 141 -13.27 1.10 4.57
CA GLY A 141 -13.70 -0.30 4.61
C GLY A 141 -15.17 -0.44 4.23
N TRP A 142 -16.03 -0.39 5.24
CA TRP A 142 -17.48 -0.43 5.05
C TRP A 142 -18.26 0.19 6.23
N HIS A 143 -19.50 0.57 5.96
CA HIS A 143 -20.47 1.02 6.97
C HIS A 143 -21.90 0.74 6.50
N TYR A 144 -22.84 0.71 7.43
CA TYR A 144 -24.26 0.71 7.09
C TYR A 144 -24.64 2.07 6.50
N HIS A 145 -25.35 2.04 5.38
CA HIS A 145 -25.76 3.23 4.66
C HIS A 145 -27.27 3.24 4.42
N LEU A 146 -27.86 4.41 4.59
CA LEU A 146 -29.28 4.66 4.38
C LEU A 146 -29.44 5.90 3.52
N ASP A 147 -29.89 5.73 2.28
CA ASP A 147 -30.09 6.85 1.33
C ASP A 147 -31.27 7.75 1.74
N SER A 148 -32.27 7.18 2.36
CA SER A 148 -33.46 7.89 2.87
C SER A 148 -34.02 7.17 4.09
N VAL A 149 -34.83 7.89 4.91
CA VAL A 149 -35.39 7.36 6.15
C VAL A 149 -36.23 6.10 5.92
N ASP A 150 -36.90 6.00 4.79
CA ASP A 150 -37.76 4.87 4.41
C ASP A 150 -37.05 3.90 3.42
N GLY A 151 -35.78 4.13 3.13
CA GLY A 151 -34.97 3.32 2.21
C GLY A 151 -34.46 2.01 2.83
N PRO A 152 -34.03 1.07 2.02
CA PRO A 152 -33.37 -0.14 2.51
C PRO A 152 -32.02 0.18 3.12
N LEU A 153 -31.68 -0.51 4.21
CA LEU A 153 -30.34 -0.48 4.77
C LEU A 153 -29.37 -1.22 3.82
N THR A 154 -28.28 -0.57 3.44
CA THR A 154 -27.28 -1.09 2.52
C THR A 154 -25.88 -1.03 3.15
N TYR A 155 -24.89 -1.61 2.48
CA TYR A 155 -23.48 -1.44 2.80
C TYR A 155 -22.84 -0.46 1.83
N ASN A 156 -21.96 0.39 2.34
CA ASN A 156 -21.18 1.35 1.57
C ASN A 156 -19.77 1.47 2.16
N GLY A 157 -18.79 1.79 1.35
CA GLY A 157 -17.38 1.96 1.72
C GLY A 157 -16.53 1.95 0.47
N VAL A 158 -15.36 2.58 0.52
CA VAL A 158 -14.51 2.71 -0.67
C VAL A 158 -14.05 1.33 -1.15
N VAL A 159 -13.38 0.55 -0.30
CA VAL A 159 -12.88 -0.79 -0.64
C VAL A 159 -14.04 -1.75 -0.94
N PHE A 160 -15.11 -1.72 -0.16
CA PHE A 160 -16.30 -2.54 -0.42
C PHE A 160 -16.87 -2.30 -1.82
N ASN A 161 -17.03 -1.04 -2.22
CA ASN A 161 -17.58 -0.69 -3.53
C ASN A 161 -16.61 -1.00 -4.66
N GLU A 162 -15.31 -0.78 -4.45
CA GLU A 162 -14.26 -1.16 -5.39
C GLU A 162 -14.29 -2.66 -5.68
N MET A 163 -14.29 -3.48 -4.63
CA MET A 163 -14.31 -4.93 -4.78
C MET A 163 -15.60 -5.45 -5.38
N LYS A 164 -16.75 -4.82 -5.09
CA LYS A 164 -17.99 -5.11 -5.85
C LYS A 164 -17.83 -4.85 -7.35
N GLY A 165 -17.11 -3.79 -7.72
CA GLY A 165 -16.78 -3.49 -9.11
C GLY A 165 -15.88 -4.57 -9.72
N VAL A 166 -14.81 -4.96 -9.04
CA VAL A 166 -13.89 -6.03 -9.47
C VAL A 166 -14.66 -7.34 -9.69
N PHE A 167 -15.48 -7.77 -8.73
CA PHE A 167 -16.25 -9.02 -8.79
C PHE A 167 -17.44 -8.97 -9.76
N SER A 168 -17.71 -7.83 -10.38
CA SER A 168 -18.67 -7.75 -11.50
C SER A 168 -18.10 -8.24 -12.83
N SER A 169 -16.78 -8.40 -12.94
CA SER A 169 -16.11 -8.94 -14.14
C SER A 169 -16.08 -10.46 -14.11
N PRO A 170 -16.58 -11.14 -15.16
CA PRO A 170 -16.50 -12.60 -15.27
C PRO A 170 -15.05 -13.12 -15.27
N GLU A 171 -14.13 -12.38 -15.87
CA GLU A 171 -12.71 -12.73 -15.93
C GLU A 171 -12.10 -12.77 -14.53
N GLN A 172 -12.37 -11.77 -13.71
CA GLN A 172 -11.90 -11.71 -12.32
C GLN A 172 -12.48 -12.86 -11.48
N LEU A 173 -13.74 -13.18 -11.67
CA LEU A 173 -14.37 -14.33 -11.01
C LEU A 173 -13.72 -15.66 -11.40
N ILE A 174 -13.40 -15.85 -12.69
CA ILE A 174 -12.72 -17.04 -13.18
C ILE A 174 -11.31 -17.14 -12.59
N GLU A 175 -10.54 -16.06 -12.65
CA GLU A 175 -9.19 -16.00 -12.07
C GLU A 175 -9.22 -16.35 -10.58
N ARG A 176 -10.13 -15.77 -9.84
CA ARG A 176 -10.34 -16.06 -8.42
C ARG A 176 -10.63 -17.53 -8.17
N LYS A 177 -11.53 -18.16 -8.96
CA LYS A 177 -11.87 -19.57 -8.82
C LYS A 177 -10.71 -20.49 -9.20
N ILE A 178 -9.90 -20.11 -10.18
CA ILE A 178 -8.68 -20.84 -10.53
C ILE A 178 -7.69 -20.81 -9.36
N GLN A 179 -7.42 -19.65 -8.77
CA GLN A 179 -6.52 -19.51 -7.63
C GLN A 179 -7.00 -20.33 -6.42
N GLN A 180 -8.28 -20.25 -6.06
CA GLN A 180 -8.88 -21.06 -5.01
C GLN A 180 -8.72 -22.56 -5.24
N SER A 181 -8.87 -23.01 -6.49
CA SER A 181 -8.72 -24.41 -6.86
C SER A 181 -7.27 -24.90 -6.82
N LEU A 182 -6.33 -24.06 -7.25
CA LEU A 182 -4.91 -24.44 -7.34
C LEU A 182 -4.17 -24.29 -6.00
N TYR A 183 -4.59 -23.36 -5.14
CA TYR A 183 -3.89 -23.00 -3.91
C TYR A 183 -4.82 -22.95 -2.68
N PRO A 184 -5.66 -24.00 -2.44
CA PRO A 184 -6.72 -23.95 -1.44
C PRO A 184 -6.19 -23.85 0.02
N ASP A 185 -4.95 -24.27 0.23
CA ASP A 185 -4.29 -24.40 1.56
C ASP A 185 -3.23 -23.31 1.79
N THR A 186 -3.19 -22.28 0.97
CA THR A 186 -2.21 -21.19 1.07
C THR A 186 -2.90 -19.82 1.08
N GLY A 187 -2.15 -18.75 1.40
CA GLY A 187 -2.64 -17.37 1.32
C GLY A 187 -3.12 -16.96 -0.07
N TYR A 188 -2.65 -17.60 -1.14
CA TYR A 188 -3.10 -17.35 -2.51
C TYR A 188 -4.51 -17.91 -2.78
N GLY A 189 -5.03 -18.80 -1.96
CA GLY A 189 -6.42 -19.27 -2.01
C GLY A 189 -7.43 -18.25 -1.48
N PHE A 190 -6.99 -17.21 -0.77
CA PHE A 190 -7.83 -16.13 -0.27
C PHE A 190 -7.80 -14.91 -1.20
N GLU A 191 -8.81 -14.06 -1.09
CA GLU A 191 -8.88 -12.77 -1.80
C GLU A 191 -8.25 -11.68 -0.94
N SER A 192 -7.02 -11.28 -1.28
CA SER A 192 -6.29 -10.24 -0.50
C SER A 192 -6.94 -8.86 -0.60
N GLY A 193 -7.62 -8.57 -1.71
CA GLY A 193 -8.39 -7.35 -1.90
C GLY A 193 -9.71 -7.32 -1.12
N GLY A 194 -10.20 -8.49 -0.75
CA GLY A 194 -11.49 -8.70 -0.05
C GLY A 194 -12.59 -9.18 -0.98
N ASP A 195 -13.24 -10.28 -0.61
CA ASP A 195 -14.47 -10.71 -1.24
C ASP A 195 -15.64 -9.85 -0.70
N PRO A 196 -16.48 -9.25 -1.56
CA PRO A 196 -17.61 -8.42 -1.10
C PRO A 196 -18.62 -9.13 -0.18
N VAL A 197 -18.59 -10.47 -0.13
CA VAL A 197 -19.42 -11.26 0.78
C VAL A 197 -18.78 -11.37 2.18
N ASP A 198 -17.45 -11.24 2.25
CA ASP A 198 -16.65 -11.45 3.48
C ASP A 198 -16.18 -10.12 4.12
N ILE A 199 -16.12 -9.02 3.33
CA ILE A 199 -15.74 -7.68 3.79
C ILE A 199 -16.69 -7.13 4.86
#